data_5ce6dcb9f3e505e6f05073ac5587c652
#
_entry.id   5ce6dcb9f3e505e6f05073ac5587c652
#
_cell.length_a   1.000
_cell.length_b   1.000
_cell.length_c   1.000
_cell.angle_alpha   90.00
_cell.angle_beta   90.00
_cell.angle_gamma   90.00
#
_symmetry.space_group_name_H-M   'P 1'
#
loop_
_entity.id
_entity.type
_entity.pdbx_description
1 polymer ?
#
loop_
_entity_poly.entity_id
_entity_poly.type
_entity_poly.pdbx_seq_one_letter_code
_entity_poly.pdbx_strand_id
1 'polypeptide(L)'
;MSYHHLALAAKDMAAMHEFYENVMQFELVKVEIGPVMGGGWGKHFFYRIGGDDSKFIAFWELHDTPNQDNHEFDLNKAANLPAGTNHLSFEAQSVDELMAWKDRWTAAGLDALEIDHNWCHSVYTSDPNGNMVEFCLTTGSFTAEDRERALSALTETEFKPSPPPAKIQPWPAVAAE
;
A
#
# COMPACT_ATOMS: atom_id res chain seq x y z
N MET A 1 17.19 0.08 -11.69
CA MET A 1 17.20 0.94 -10.48
C MET A 1 15.84 0.80 -9.83
N SER A 2 15.76 0.51 -8.54
CA SER A 2 14.52 0.43 -7.76
C SER A 2 14.68 1.27 -6.49
N TYR A 3 13.59 1.53 -5.76
CA TYR A 3 13.70 2.17 -4.45
C TYR A 3 14.27 1.16 -3.43
N HIS A 4 14.94 1.67 -2.39
CA HIS A 4 15.47 0.86 -1.28
C HIS A 4 14.40 0.65 -0.21
N HIS A 5 13.75 1.72 0.24
CA HIS A 5 12.62 1.63 1.17
C HIS A 5 11.65 2.79 0.99
N LEU A 6 10.40 2.55 1.40
CA LEU A 6 9.40 3.58 1.64
C LEU A 6 9.21 3.69 3.15
N ALA A 7 9.25 4.91 3.70
CA ALA A 7 9.05 5.16 5.12
C ALA A 7 7.78 5.98 5.36
N LEU A 8 6.95 5.54 6.29
CA LEU A 8 5.71 6.18 6.72
C LEU A 8 5.70 6.30 8.25
N ALA A 9 4.88 7.18 8.80
CA ALA A 9 4.62 7.20 10.23
C ALA A 9 3.49 6.23 10.58
N ALA A 10 3.54 5.65 11.78
CA ALA A 10 2.51 4.77 12.33
C ALA A 10 1.77 5.47 13.47
N LYS A 11 0.43 5.37 13.45
CA LYS A 11 -0.43 5.83 14.54
C LYS A 11 -0.35 4.89 15.74
N ASP A 12 -0.43 3.59 15.46
CA ASP A 12 -0.33 2.50 16.42
C ASP A 12 0.64 1.46 15.86
N MET A 13 1.88 1.46 16.39
CA MET A 13 2.92 0.58 15.89
C MET A 13 2.63 -0.91 16.18
N ALA A 14 1.90 -1.22 17.25
CA ALA A 14 1.52 -2.60 17.56
C ALA A 14 0.52 -3.14 16.52
N ALA A 15 -0.48 -2.34 16.16
CA ALA A 15 -1.43 -2.70 15.09
C ALA A 15 -0.74 -2.80 13.73
N MET A 16 0.19 -1.88 13.42
CA MET A 16 0.98 -1.94 12.18
C MET A 16 1.86 -3.18 12.13
N HIS A 17 2.49 -3.55 13.25
CA HIS A 17 3.29 -4.77 13.34
C HIS A 17 2.42 -6.02 13.11
N GLU A 18 1.27 -6.12 13.78
CA GLU A 18 0.33 -7.22 13.56
C GLU A 18 -0.08 -7.36 12.09
N PHE A 19 -0.40 -6.23 11.44
CA PHE A 19 -0.76 -6.23 10.02
C PHE A 19 0.43 -6.60 9.13
N TYR A 20 1.59 -5.92 9.25
CA TYR A 20 2.68 -6.13 8.31
C TYR A 20 3.47 -7.42 8.56
N GLU A 21 3.66 -7.85 9.81
CA GLU A 21 4.35 -9.12 10.14
C GLU A 21 3.43 -10.32 9.94
N ASN A 22 2.24 -10.32 10.57
CA ASN A 22 1.42 -11.53 10.63
C ASN A 22 0.45 -11.65 9.46
N VAL A 23 -0.16 -10.54 9.00
CA VAL A 23 -1.10 -10.58 7.87
C VAL A 23 -0.37 -10.48 6.53
N MET A 24 0.56 -9.52 6.36
CA MET A 24 1.33 -9.32 5.13
C MET A 24 2.55 -10.25 5.02
N GLN A 25 2.96 -10.90 6.11
CA GLN A 25 4.15 -11.77 6.16
C GLN A 25 5.45 -11.07 5.75
N PHE A 26 5.56 -9.79 6.06
CA PHE A 26 6.80 -9.03 5.89
C PHE A 26 7.61 -9.11 7.18
N GLU A 27 8.75 -9.76 7.14
CA GLU A 27 9.59 -9.98 8.32
C GLU A 27 10.16 -8.67 8.86
N LEU A 28 9.94 -8.38 10.16
CA LEU A 28 10.62 -7.29 10.86
C LEU A 28 12.09 -7.63 11.02
N VAL A 29 12.97 -6.89 10.36
CA VAL A 29 14.41 -7.20 10.31
C VAL A 29 15.27 -6.21 11.06
N LYS A 30 14.79 -4.98 11.31
CA LYS A 30 15.63 -3.95 11.94
C LYS A 30 14.79 -2.85 12.59
N VAL A 31 15.34 -2.26 13.64
CA VAL A 31 14.89 -0.99 14.21
C VAL A 31 16.09 -0.05 14.42
N GLU A 32 15.89 1.23 14.11
CA GLU A 32 16.77 2.33 14.50
C GLU A 32 16.02 3.24 15.48
N ILE A 33 16.69 3.66 16.55
CA ILE A 33 16.09 4.52 17.59
C ILE A 33 16.95 5.77 17.73
N GLY A 34 16.31 6.93 17.61
CA GLY A 34 17.06 8.18 17.70
C GLY A 34 16.19 9.43 17.66
N PRO A 35 16.82 10.60 17.71
CA PRO A 35 16.14 11.89 17.60
C PRO A 35 15.52 12.07 16.21
N VAL A 36 14.37 12.74 16.16
CA VAL A 36 13.72 13.12 14.90
C VAL A 36 13.99 14.59 14.58
N MET A 37 14.16 14.90 13.30
CA MET A 37 14.29 16.30 12.87
C MET A 37 13.03 17.09 13.23
N GLY A 38 13.22 18.25 13.85
CA GLY A 38 12.10 19.08 14.32
C GLY A 38 11.76 18.90 15.79
N GLY A 39 12.33 17.89 16.46
CA GLY A 39 12.15 17.62 17.89
C GLY A 39 11.51 16.28 18.18
N GLY A 40 11.68 15.80 19.40
CA GLY A 40 11.25 14.47 19.82
C GLY A 40 12.21 13.36 19.40
N TRP A 41 11.75 12.13 19.48
CA TRP A 41 12.51 10.94 19.11
C TRP A 41 11.59 9.92 18.44
N GLY A 42 12.14 8.89 17.84
CA GLY A 42 11.35 7.85 17.18
C GLY A 42 12.07 6.52 17.11
N LYS A 43 11.27 5.50 16.85
CA LYS A 43 11.71 4.17 16.46
C LYS A 43 11.35 3.95 15.00
N HIS A 44 12.33 3.61 14.18
CA HIS A 44 12.19 3.35 12.75
C HIS A 44 12.32 1.85 12.50
N PHE A 45 11.18 1.18 12.30
CA PHE A 45 11.08 -0.26 12.09
C PHE A 45 11.11 -0.57 10.60
N PHE A 46 11.91 -1.57 10.20
CA PHE A 46 12.06 -1.99 8.81
C PHE A 46 11.54 -3.41 8.62
N TYR A 47 10.59 -3.56 7.71
CA TYR A 47 10.03 -4.83 7.30
C TYR A 47 10.52 -5.17 5.90
N ARG A 48 11.05 -6.39 5.71
CA ARG A 48 11.53 -6.88 4.42
C ARG A 48 10.37 -7.15 3.47
N ILE A 49 10.48 -6.63 2.23
CA ILE A 49 9.56 -6.92 1.14
C ILE A 49 10.26 -7.89 0.18
N GLY A 50 9.69 -9.07 -0.02
CA GLY A 50 10.28 -10.09 -0.89
C GLY A 50 11.38 -10.91 -0.22
N GLY A 51 12.19 -11.59 -1.02
CA GLY A 51 13.09 -12.65 -0.56
C GLY A 51 14.51 -12.22 -0.19
N ASP A 52 14.86 -10.93 -0.24
CA ASP A 52 16.22 -10.45 0.02
C ASP A 52 16.25 -9.12 0.80
N ASP A 53 17.44 -8.71 1.25
CA ASP A 53 17.67 -7.48 2.02
C ASP A 53 17.81 -6.23 1.14
N SER A 54 17.14 -6.17 0.01
CA SER A 54 17.25 -5.03 -0.92
C SER A 54 16.09 -4.06 -0.89
N LYS A 55 14.93 -4.46 -0.34
CA LYS A 55 13.70 -3.65 -0.36
C LYS A 55 12.94 -3.77 0.96
N PHE A 56 12.48 -2.62 1.46
CA PHE A 56 11.75 -2.57 2.74
C PHE A 56 10.57 -1.62 2.66
N ILE A 57 9.55 -1.90 3.49
CA ILE A 57 8.64 -0.88 4.00
C ILE A 57 9.05 -0.58 5.43
N ALA A 58 9.03 0.69 5.82
CA ALA A 58 9.49 1.10 7.13
C ALA A 58 8.47 2.02 7.80
N PHE A 59 8.37 1.91 9.13
CA PHE A 59 7.42 2.69 9.91
C PHE A 59 8.11 3.41 11.06
N TRP A 60 7.76 4.70 11.23
CA TRP A 60 8.17 5.50 12.37
C TRP A 60 7.10 5.48 13.46
N GLU A 61 7.47 5.02 14.66
CA GLU A 61 6.77 5.30 15.90
C GLU A 61 7.36 6.56 16.49
N LEU A 62 6.58 7.65 16.54
CA LEU A 62 7.05 8.99 16.93
C LEU A 62 6.68 9.29 18.38
N HIS A 63 7.59 9.95 19.13
CA HIS A 63 7.41 10.34 20.52
C HIS A 63 7.88 11.77 20.73
N ASP A 64 7.13 12.51 21.56
CA ASP A 64 7.45 13.88 21.96
C ASP A 64 7.70 14.85 20.79
N THR A 65 7.12 14.54 19.62
CA THR A 65 7.21 15.41 18.45
C THR A 65 6.24 16.58 18.53
N PRO A 66 6.57 17.74 17.95
CA PRO A 66 5.65 18.89 17.93
C PRO A 66 4.31 18.51 17.28
N ASN A 67 3.21 18.91 17.91
CA ASN A 67 1.83 18.65 17.46
C ASN A 67 1.46 17.16 17.29
N GLN A 68 2.09 16.28 18.05
CA GLN A 68 1.90 14.82 17.95
C GLN A 68 0.42 14.40 17.97
N ASP A 69 -0.41 15.01 18.80
CA ASP A 69 -1.83 14.69 18.94
C ASP A 69 -2.69 15.04 17.71
N ASN A 70 -2.13 15.82 16.77
CA ASN A 70 -2.80 16.26 15.55
C ASN A 70 -2.24 15.61 14.28
N HIS A 71 -1.36 14.62 14.39
CA HIS A 71 -0.85 13.92 13.22
C HIS A 71 -1.94 13.07 12.56
N GLU A 72 -2.12 13.23 11.25
CA GLU A 72 -2.94 12.34 10.44
C GLU A 72 -2.03 11.33 9.72
N PHE A 73 -2.36 10.05 9.83
CA PHE A 73 -1.55 8.94 9.34
C PHE A 73 -2.10 8.29 8.07
N ASP A 74 -3.36 8.54 7.75
CA ASP A 74 -3.93 8.21 6.45
C ASP A 74 -3.44 9.24 5.42
N LEU A 75 -2.65 8.78 4.45
CA LEU A 75 -2.03 9.62 3.42
C LEU A 75 -3.04 10.45 2.61
N ASN A 76 -4.21 9.91 2.37
CA ASN A 76 -5.24 10.60 1.59
C ASN A 76 -5.95 11.65 2.45
N LYS A 77 -6.29 11.33 3.69
CA LYS A 77 -6.87 12.29 4.63
C LYS A 77 -5.90 13.43 4.94
N ALA A 78 -4.62 13.10 5.21
CA ALA A 78 -3.59 14.10 5.46
C ALA A 78 -3.42 15.08 4.28
N ALA A 79 -3.59 14.59 3.05
CA ALA A 79 -3.50 15.39 1.82
C ALA A 79 -4.84 15.98 1.37
N ASN A 80 -5.96 15.72 2.07
CA ASN A 80 -7.32 16.08 1.67
C ASN A 80 -7.69 15.58 0.25
N LEU A 81 -7.33 14.33 -0.04
CA LEU A 81 -7.58 13.65 -1.31
C LEU A 81 -8.66 12.55 -1.17
N PRO A 82 -9.32 12.17 -2.27
CA PRO A 82 -10.21 11.01 -2.28
C PRO A 82 -9.47 9.74 -1.84
N ALA A 83 -10.18 8.84 -1.15
CA ALA A 83 -9.64 7.55 -0.73
C ALA A 83 -9.07 6.76 -1.92
N GLY A 84 -7.95 6.08 -1.71
CA GLY A 84 -7.28 5.28 -2.73
C GLY A 84 -6.44 6.06 -3.74
N THR A 85 -6.43 7.41 -3.71
CA THR A 85 -5.56 8.21 -4.60
C THR A 85 -4.08 7.91 -4.34
N ASN A 86 -3.64 8.03 -3.07
CA ASN A 86 -2.35 7.54 -2.64
C ASN A 86 -2.53 6.13 -2.08
N HIS A 87 -1.73 5.18 -2.53
CA HIS A 87 -1.77 3.80 -2.05
C HIS A 87 -0.39 3.13 -2.15
N LEU A 88 -0.25 2.01 -1.46
CA LEU A 88 0.96 1.20 -1.45
C LEU A 88 0.70 -0.02 -2.33
N SER A 89 1.44 -0.16 -3.42
CA SER A 89 1.29 -1.30 -4.33
C SER A 89 2.52 -2.19 -4.30
N PHE A 90 2.31 -3.47 -4.02
CA PHE A 90 3.32 -4.53 -4.03
C PHE A 90 3.12 -5.41 -5.25
N GLU A 91 4.21 -5.94 -5.81
CA GLU A 91 4.17 -6.82 -6.96
C GLU A 91 3.66 -8.22 -6.56
N ALA A 92 2.72 -8.75 -7.34
CA ALA A 92 2.35 -10.16 -7.32
C ALA A 92 2.86 -10.86 -8.58
N GLN A 93 3.19 -12.15 -8.48
CA GLN A 93 3.79 -12.93 -9.56
C GLN A 93 2.75 -13.75 -10.34
N SER A 94 1.53 -13.92 -9.80
CA SER A 94 0.47 -14.70 -10.43
C SER A 94 -0.91 -14.34 -9.91
N VAL A 95 -1.96 -14.72 -10.65
CA VAL A 95 -3.35 -14.59 -10.19
C VAL A 95 -3.61 -15.45 -8.95
N ASP A 96 -3.00 -16.63 -8.86
CA ASP A 96 -3.14 -17.50 -7.68
C ASP A 96 -2.57 -16.82 -6.43
N GLU A 97 -1.47 -16.10 -6.57
CA GLU A 97 -0.90 -15.29 -5.47
C GLU A 97 -1.83 -14.15 -5.07
N LEU A 98 -2.43 -13.42 -6.02
CA LEU A 98 -3.43 -12.39 -5.71
C LEU A 98 -4.61 -12.97 -4.94
N MET A 99 -5.12 -14.13 -5.35
CA MET A 99 -6.24 -14.78 -4.66
C MET A 99 -5.83 -15.27 -3.26
N ALA A 100 -4.60 -15.75 -3.09
CA ALA A 100 -4.09 -16.12 -1.78
C ALA A 100 -4.00 -14.90 -0.84
N TRP A 101 -3.58 -13.72 -1.34
CA TRP A 101 -3.60 -12.48 -0.56
C TRP A 101 -5.02 -12.05 -0.19
N LYS A 102 -5.95 -12.06 -1.12
CA LYS A 102 -7.37 -11.79 -0.88
C LYS A 102 -7.92 -12.72 0.21
N ASP A 103 -7.68 -14.03 0.12
CA ASP A 103 -8.16 -15.02 1.10
C ASP A 103 -7.55 -14.79 2.49
N ARG A 104 -6.26 -14.47 2.55
CA ARG A 104 -5.57 -14.14 3.80
C ARG A 104 -6.15 -12.91 4.47
N TRP A 105 -6.39 -11.84 3.72
CA TRP A 105 -6.96 -10.60 4.25
C TRP A 105 -8.38 -10.81 4.76
N THR A 106 -9.22 -11.48 3.98
CA THR A 106 -10.61 -11.74 4.42
C THR A 106 -10.67 -12.67 5.63
N ALA A 107 -9.78 -13.66 5.73
CA ALA A 107 -9.65 -14.51 6.91
C ALA A 107 -9.12 -13.77 8.15
N ALA A 108 -8.32 -12.71 7.95
CA ALA A 108 -7.86 -11.81 9.01
C ALA A 108 -8.91 -10.74 9.42
N GLY A 109 -10.13 -10.81 8.88
CA GLY A 109 -11.21 -9.88 9.20
C GLY A 109 -11.14 -8.55 8.44
N LEU A 110 -10.44 -8.50 7.31
CA LEU A 110 -10.31 -7.32 6.46
C LEU A 110 -11.18 -7.47 5.20
N ASP A 111 -11.88 -6.41 4.82
CA ASP A 111 -12.51 -6.36 3.51
C ASP A 111 -11.44 -6.29 2.41
N ALA A 112 -11.69 -6.95 1.29
CA ALA A 112 -10.85 -6.86 0.11
C ALA A 112 -11.66 -6.44 -1.12
N LEU A 113 -10.97 -5.80 -2.07
CA LEU A 113 -11.54 -5.42 -3.36
C LEU A 113 -10.62 -5.97 -4.47
N GLU A 114 -11.19 -6.70 -5.41
CA GLU A 114 -10.49 -7.19 -6.60
C GLU A 114 -10.87 -6.36 -7.81
N ILE A 115 -9.87 -5.91 -8.59
CA ILE A 115 -10.10 -5.15 -9.83
C ILE A 115 -9.19 -5.69 -10.94
N ASP A 116 -9.79 -6.08 -12.06
CA ASP A 116 -9.08 -6.31 -13.32
C ASP A 116 -9.13 -5.03 -14.17
N HIS A 117 -8.00 -4.32 -14.22
CA HIS A 117 -7.83 -3.08 -14.96
C HIS A 117 -7.53 -3.28 -16.46
N ASN A 118 -7.69 -4.49 -17.00
CA ASN A 118 -7.35 -4.93 -18.36
C ASN A 118 -5.84 -5.08 -18.64
N TRP A 119 -4.97 -4.27 -18.03
CA TRP A 119 -3.51 -4.34 -18.18
C TRP A 119 -2.79 -4.80 -16.91
N CYS A 120 -3.47 -4.71 -15.77
CA CYS A 120 -3.04 -5.30 -14.51
C CYS A 120 -4.25 -5.82 -13.74
N HIS A 121 -4.01 -6.79 -12.88
CA HIS A 121 -4.98 -7.38 -11.99
C HIS A 121 -4.56 -7.13 -10.55
N SER A 122 -5.44 -6.59 -9.73
CA SER A 122 -5.11 -6.12 -8.40
C SER A 122 -6.10 -6.59 -7.36
N VAL A 123 -5.61 -6.74 -6.12
CA VAL A 123 -6.41 -6.88 -4.91
C VAL A 123 -6.00 -5.81 -3.91
N TYR A 124 -6.97 -5.24 -3.21
CA TYR A 124 -6.82 -4.09 -2.32
C TYR A 124 -7.38 -4.40 -0.95
N THR A 125 -6.76 -3.83 0.08
CA THR A 125 -7.28 -3.73 1.45
C THR A 125 -6.81 -2.42 2.09
N SER A 126 -6.99 -2.25 3.40
CA SER A 126 -6.47 -1.08 4.13
C SER A 126 -5.61 -1.52 5.31
N ASP A 127 -4.52 -0.80 5.54
CA ASP A 127 -3.69 -0.97 6.72
C ASP A 127 -4.32 -0.29 7.97
N PRO A 128 -3.79 -0.48 9.18
CA PRO A 128 -4.33 0.14 10.40
C PRO A 128 -4.26 1.66 10.45
N ASN A 129 -3.44 2.31 9.64
CA ASN A 129 -3.45 3.76 9.46
C ASN A 129 -4.62 4.24 8.56
N GLY A 130 -5.27 3.33 7.81
CA GLY A 130 -6.28 3.63 6.80
C GLY A 130 -5.71 3.82 5.39
N ASN A 131 -4.42 3.56 5.18
CA ASN A 131 -3.83 3.60 3.84
C ASN A 131 -4.26 2.38 3.04
N MET A 132 -4.61 2.61 1.77
CA MET A 132 -4.89 1.51 0.85
C MET A 132 -3.60 0.74 0.53
N VAL A 133 -3.67 -0.57 0.64
CA VAL A 133 -2.62 -1.54 0.32
C VAL A 133 -3.10 -2.41 -0.83
N GLU A 134 -2.25 -2.59 -1.82
CA GLU A 134 -2.52 -3.31 -3.06
C GLU A 134 -1.46 -4.40 -3.29
N PHE A 135 -1.87 -5.56 -3.76
CA PHE A 135 -1.03 -6.43 -4.58
C PHE A 135 -1.47 -6.34 -6.03
N CYS A 136 -0.51 -6.12 -6.94
CA CYS A 136 -0.76 -5.89 -8.36
C CYS A 136 0.07 -6.84 -9.22
N LEU A 137 -0.59 -7.53 -10.14
CA LEU A 137 0.02 -8.34 -11.20
C LEU A 137 -0.13 -7.61 -12.53
N THR A 138 0.98 -7.28 -13.19
CA THR A 138 0.94 -6.79 -14.57
C THR A 138 0.58 -7.95 -15.51
N THR A 139 -0.55 -7.82 -16.23
CA THR A 139 -1.08 -8.85 -17.15
C THR A 139 -0.91 -8.47 -18.60
N GLY A 140 -0.70 -7.19 -18.89
CA GLY A 140 -0.47 -6.65 -20.24
C GLY A 140 1.00 -6.32 -20.52
N SER A 141 1.25 -5.87 -21.72
CA SER A 141 2.52 -5.28 -22.15
C SER A 141 2.29 -3.84 -22.62
N PHE A 142 3.30 -2.99 -22.43
CA PHE A 142 3.22 -1.59 -22.83
C PHE A 142 3.80 -1.41 -24.23
N THR A 143 3.06 -0.73 -25.11
CA THR A 143 3.40 -0.47 -26.50
C THR A 143 3.88 0.96 -26.73
N ALA A 144 4.30 1.28 -27.94
CA ALA A 144 4.62 2.67 -28.32
C ALA A 144 3.37 3.55 -28.32
N GLU A 145 2.22 3.00 -28.72
CA GLU A 145 0.93 3.66 -28.73
C GLU A 145 0.46 4.02 -27.31
N ASP A 146 0.67 3.12 -26.31
CA ASP A 146 0.38 3.41 -24.91
C ASP A 146 1.20 4.59 -24.40
N ARG A 147 2.48 4.64 -24.78
CA ARG A 147 3.36 5.76 -24.44
C ARG A 147 2.90 7.06 -25.10
N GLU A 148 2.56 7.05 -26.39
CA GLU A 148 2.07 8.22 -27.10
C GLU A 148 0.76 8.72 -26.49
N ARG A 149 -0.16 7.82 -26.16
CA ARG A 149 -1.41 8.17 -25.45
C ARG A 149 -1.14 8.79 -24.08
N ALA A 150 -0.22 8.23 -23.31
CA ALA A 150 0.16 8.77 -22.01
C ALA A 150 0.76 10.19 -22.13
N LEU A 151 1.63 10.41 -23.10
CA LEU A 151 2.23 11.74 -23.33
C LEU A 151 1.17 12.78 -23.76
N SER A 152 0.23 12.41 -24.63
CA SER A 152 -0.84 13.31 -25.04
C SER A 152 -1.76 13.68 -23.88
N ALA A 153 -2.01 12.75 -22.95
CA ALA A 153 -2.86 12.97 -21.80
C ALA A 153 -2.33 14.00 -20.80
N LEU A 154 -1.01 14.26 -20.80
CA LEU A 154 -0.41 15.26 -19.90
C LEU A 154 -0.97 16.70 -20.10
N THR A 155 -1.47 17.00 -21.28
CA THR A 155 -2.02 18.32 -21.65
C THR A 155 -3.52 18.29 -21.95
N GLU A 156 -4.17 17.14 -21.87
CA GLU A 156 -5.61 17.02 -22.05
C GLU A 156 -6.36 17.64 -20.86
N THR A 157 -7.37 18.44 -21.16
CA THR A 157 -8.26 19.04 -20.16
C THR A 157 -9.68 18.46 -20.22
N GLU A 158 -9.99 17.69 -21.25
CA GLU A 158 -11.28 17.03 -21.42
C GLU A 158 -11.27 15.63 -20.81
N PHE A 159 -12.42 15.21 -20.27
CA PHE A 159 -12.60 13.86 -19.75
C PHE A 159 -12.69 12.83 -20.90
N LYS A 160 -11.63 12.06 -21.09
CA LYS A 160 -11.55 10.97 -22.07
C LYS A 160 -11.18 9.68 -21.33
N PRO A 161 -12.17 8.95 -20.77
CA PRO A 161 -11.89 7.78 -19.95
C PRO A 161 -11.25 6.66 -20.76
N SER A 162 -10.39 5.90 -20.10
CA SER A 162 -9.95 4.60 -20.57
C SER A 162 -11.13 3.61 -20.54
N PRO A 163 -11.02 2.44 -21.20
CA PRO A 163 -12.00 1.37 -21.05
C PRO A 163 -12.24 1.04 -19.58
N PRO A 164 -13.49 0.72 -19.18
CA PRO A 164 -13.76 0.35 -17.81
C PRO A 164 -13.00 -0.95 -17.43
N PRO A 165 -12.75 -1.17 -16.13
CA PRO A 165 -12.20 -2.43 -15.64
C PRO A 165 -13.04 -3.63 -16.13
N ALA A 166 -12.37 -4.72 -16.50
CA ALA A 166 -13.03 -5.96 -16.91
C ALA A 166 -13.79 -6.61 -15.74
N LYS A 167 -13.31 -6.42 -14.51
CA LYS A 167 -13.92 -6.93 -13.29
C LYS A 167 -13.75 -5.95 -12.13
N ILE A 168 -14.78 -5.80 -11.32
CA ILE A 168 -14.73 -5.17 -9.99
C ILE A 168 -15.51 -6.08 -9.04
N GLN A 169 -14.85 -6.66 -8.03
CA GLN A 169 -15.45 -7.63 -7.13
C GLN A 169 -15.06 -7.31 -5.67
N PRO A 170 -16.01 -6.87 -4.84
CA PRO A 170 -15.79 -6.77 -3.39
C PRO A 170 -15.81 -8.17 -2.73
N TRP A 171 -14.95 -8.35 -1.74
CA TRP A 171 -14.83 -9.53 -0.91
C TRP A 171 -14.92 -9.09 0.55
N PRO A 172 -16.05 -9.30 1.23
CA PRO A 172 -16.19 -8.93 2.64
C PRO A 172 -15.31 -9.80 3.53
N ALA A 173 -14.93 -9.25 4.66
CA ALA A 173 -14.27 -9.98 5.73
C ALA A 173 -15.06 -11.24 6.11
N VAL A 174 -14.35 -12.32 6.40
CA VAL A 174 -14.96 -13.52 6.99
C VAL A 174 -15.29 -13.21 8.44
N ALA A 175 -16.56 -13.40 8.83
CA ALA A 175 -16.95 -13.19 10.22
C ALA A 175 -16.17 -14.13 11.15
N ALA A 176 -15.63 -13.60 12.24
CA ALA A 176 -15.06 -14.43 13.30
C ALA A 176 -16.19 -15.27 13.94
N GLU A 177 -16.02 -16.58 14.03
CA GLU A 177 -16.93 -17.48 14.75
C GLU A 177 -16.83 -17.33 16.27
#